data_00b924c434045f2b896f5d370f9bae8e
#
_entry.id   00b924c434045f2b896f5d370f9bae8e
#
_cell.length_a   1.000
_cell.length_b   1.000
_cell.length_c   1.000
_cell.angle_alpha   90.00
_cell.angle_beta   90.00
_cell.angle_gamma   90.00
#
_symmetry.space_group_name_H-M   'P 1'
#
loop_
_entity.id
_entity.type
_entity.pdbx_description
1 polymer ?
#
loop_
_entity_poly.entity_id
_entity_poly.type
_entity_poly.pdbx_seq_one_letter_code
_entity_poly.pdbx_strand_id
1 'polypeptide(L)'
;MKTVTSKDGTTIAFDQLGKGPALILVDGALQYRAFDQGMVQLADLLAQHFTVIHYDRRGRGDSTDCRPGAVQPYALEREIEDIEALIDETGGSAFLYGISSGAALALEAAIQLGDKVKKLAMYEAPYNDDATARQAWKEYRQQLNELVLADRAGDAVGLFMMLIGMPADQVEGMHQHPMWPLWEAVGLTLAYDAAAMGEDGSIPVKRAALVASPTLVMDGGTGEWSFMQITAMALANAIPNGQHRTLEGQTHEVAAEALAPVLIEFFTA
;
A
#
# COMPACT_ATOMS: atom_id res chain seq x y z
N MET A 1 18.34 10.59 -0.52
CA MET A 1 16.99 11.08 -0.80
C MET A 1 16.98 11.86 -2.10
N LYS A 2 16.01 11.59 -2.98
CA LYS A 2 15.69 12.30 -4.23
C LYS A 2 14.23 12.74 -4.18
N THR A 3 13.81 13.56 -5.13
CA THR A 3 12.40 13.97 -5.26
C THR A 3 11.97 13.96 -6.72
N VAL A 4 10.69 13.71 -6.97
CA VAL A 4 10.01 13.92 -8.25
C VAL A 4 8.76 14.75 -8.03
N THR A 5 8.33 15.49 -9.05
CA THR A 5 7.11 16.28 -8.98
C THR A 5 5.97 15.51 -9.66
N SER A 6 4.90 15.25 -8.91
CA SER A 6 3.66 14.66 -9.42
C SER A 6 2.88 15.67 -10.26
N LYS A 7 1.89 15.19 -10.97
CA LYS A 7 1.13 15.98 -11.96
C LYS A 7 0.39 17.18 -11.35
N ASP A 8 -0.01 17.11 -10.08
CA ASP A 8 -0.68 18.18 -9.37
C ASP A 8 0.28 19.15 -8.65
N GLY A 9 1.61 18.97 -8.81
CA GLY A 9 2.64 19.75 -8.15
C GLY A 9 3.11 19.18 -6.81
N THR A 10 2.56 18.06 -6.36
CA THR A 10 3.03 17.36 -5.16
C THR A 10 4.46 16.90 -5.36
N THR A 11 5.31 17.14 -4.36
CA THR A 11 6.69 16.65 -4.34
C THR A 11 6.71 15.28 -3.65
N ILE A 12 7.16 14.26 -4.35
CA ILE A 12 7.31 12.89 -3.83
C ILE A 12 8.78 12.62 -3.56
N ALA A 13 9.09 12.33 -2.30
CA ALA A 13 10.43 12.00 -1.83
C ALA A 13 10.67 10.49 -1.91
N PHE A 14 11.84 10.09 -2.38
CA PHE A 14 12.21 8.70 -2.50
C PHE A 14 13.70 8.45 -2.32
N ASP A 15 14.04 7.23 -1.96
CA ASP A 15 15.39 6.68 -2.03
C ASP A 15 15.50 5.73 -3.21
N GLN A 16 16.67 5.73 -3.83
CA GLN A 16 16.99 4.87 -4.95
C GLN A 16 18.24 4.06 -4.62
N LEU A 17 18.12 2.74 -4.68
CA LEU A 17 19.18 1.79 -4.35
C LEU A 17 19.42 0.83 -5.52
N GLY A 18 20.64 0.34 -5.62
CA GLY A 18 21.00 -0.71 -6.57
C GLY A 18 21.05 -0.26 -8.04
N LYS A 19 21.09 -1.27 -8.94
CA LYS A 19 21.11 -1.10 -10.40
C LYS A 19 20.37 -2.28 -11.04
N GLY A 20 19.66 -2.02 -12.13
CA GLY A 20 18.88 -3.02 -12.86
C GLY A 20 17.52 -2.47 -13.28
N PRO A 21 16.56 -3.33 -13.63
CA PRO A 21 15.18 -2.92 -13.88
C PRO A 21 14.59 -2.19 -12.67
N ALA A 22 13.76 -1.17 -12.93
CA ALA A 22 13.13 -0.41 -11.85
C ALA A 22 12.08 -1.25 -11.08
N LEU A 23 12.11 -1.18 -9.76
CA LEU A 23 11.14 -1.78 -8.86
C LEU A 23 10.70 -0.75 -7.83
N ILE A 24 9.41 -0.42 -7.80
CA ILE A 24 8.83 0.54 -6.87
C ILE A 24 8.14 -0.23 -5.74
N LEU A 25 8.47 0.11 -4.50
CA LEU A 25 7.87 -0.45 -3.29
C LEU A 25 6.78 0.49 -2.79
N VAL A 26 5.55 -0.04 -2.63
CA VAL A 26 4.35 0.71 -2.24
C VAL A 26 3.94 0.31 -0.83
N ASP A 27 4.18 1.19 0.12
CA ASP A 27 3.92 1.00 1.54
C ASP A 27 2.42 0.94 1.86
N GLY A 28 2.09 0.22 2.94
CA GLY A 28 0.74 0.15 3.51
C GLY A 28 0.34 1.38 4.33
N ALA A 29 -0.74 1.24 5.10
CA ALA A 29 -1.27 2.31 5.94
C ALA A 29 -0.26 2.73 7.02
N LEU A 30 -0.14 4.04 7.28
CA LEU A 30 0.75 4.66 8.27
C LEU A 30 2.25 4.40 8.06
N GLN A 31 2.65 3.67 7.02
CA GLN A 31 4.04 3.37 6.70
C GLN A 31 4.67 4.48 5.84
N TYR A 32 5.97 4.73 6.05
CA TYR A 32 6.81 5.62 5.26
C TYR A 32 8.30 5.33 5.53
N ARG A 33 9.20 5.77 4.65
CA ARG A 33 10.63 5.38 4.62
C ARG A 33 11.35 5.46 5.96
N ALA A 34 11.15 6.55 6.71
CA ALA A 34 11.84 6.73 7.99
C ALA A 34 11.29 5.84 9.11
N PHE A 35 10.07 5.34 8.95
CA PHE A 35 9.37 4.55 9.94
C PHE A 35 9.49 3.04 9.70
N ASP A 36 9.34 2.58 8.45
CA ASP A 36 9.27 1.16 8.11
C ASP A 36 10.65 0.54 7.87
N GLN A 37 11.25 0.00 8.94
CA GLN A 37 12.54 -0.68 8.85
C GLN A 37 12.47 -2.01 8.08
N GLY A 38 11.33 -2.68 8.05
CA GLY A 38 11.12 -3.90 7.27
C GLY A 38 11.20 -3.64 5.77
N MET A 39 10.57 -2.56 5.30
CA MET A 39 10.63 -2.16 3.90
C MET A 39 12.03 -1.65 3.51
N VAL A 40 12.73 -0.94 4.40
CA VAL A 40 14.13 -0.55 4.19
C VAL A 40 15.02 -1.78 4.02
N GLN A 41 14.89 -2.78 4.88
CA GLN A 41 15.65 -4.03 4.78
C GLN A 41 15.31 -4.80 3.48
N LEU A 42 14.05 -4.85 3.10
CA LEU A 42 13.62 -5.44 1.83
C LEU A 42 14.26 -4.72 0.63
N ALA A 43 14.28 -3.38 0.64
CA ALA A 43 14.90 -2.58 -0.40
C ALA A 43 16.40 -2.89 -0.55
N ASP A 44 17.13 -3.03 0.56
CA ASP A 44 18.55 -3.38 0.56
C ASP A 44 18.81 -4.76 -0.06
N LEU A 45 17.98 -5.76 0.28
CA LEU A 45 18.09 -7.11 -0.29
C LEU A 45 17.80 -7.12 -1.81
N LEU A 46 16.77 -6.39 -2.25
CA LEU A 46 16.37 -6.31 -3.65
C LEU A 46 17.33 -5.47 -4.51
N ALA A 47 18.07 -4.54 -3.92
CA ALA A 47 19.02 -3.66 -4.60
C ALA A 47 20.17 -4.38 -5.31
N GLN A 48 20.41 -5.66 -4.99
CA GLN A 48 21.39 -6.49 -5.69
C GLN A 48 20.93 -6.87 -7.11
N HIS A 49 19.64 -6.81 -7.40
CA HIS A 49 19.03 -7.24 -8.66
C HIS A 49 18.29 -6.14 -9.41
N PHE A 50 17.84 -5.10 -8.69
CA PHE A 50 16.95 -4.05 -9.21
C PHE A 50 17.46 -2.65 -8.88
N THR A 51 16.99 -1.68 -9.64
CA THR A 51 16.96 -0.29 -9.20
C THR A 51 15.71 -0.12 -8.34
N VAL A 52 15.86 -0.20 -7.03
CA VAL A 52 14.75 -0.16 -6.06
C VAL A 52 14.43 1.29 -5.73
N ILE A 53 13.16 1.62 -5.80
CA ILE A 53 12.58 2.91 -5.40
C ILE A 53 11.69 2.66 -4.19
N HIS A 54 12.10 3.17 -3.03
CA HIS A 54 11.27 3.24 -1.84
C HIS A 54 10.91 4.71 -1.61
N TYR A 55 9.61 5.03 -1.60
CA TYR A 55 9.14 6.41 -1.56
C TYR A 55 8.17 6.65 -0.40
N ASP A 56 8.09 7.89 0.05
CA ASP A 56 7.03 8.32 0.94
C ASP A 56 5.78 8.61 0.10
N ARG A 57 4.68 7.92 0.38
CA ARG A 57 3.39 8.24 -0.23
C ARG A 57 3.02 9.69 0.12
N ARG A 58 2.21 10.35 -0.74
CA ARG A 58 1.85 11.77 -0.54
C ARG A 58 1.34 12.06 0.88
N GLY A 59 1.79 13.16 1.45
CA GLY A 59 1.45 13.57 2.81
C GLY A 59 2.14 12.78 3.92
N ARG A 60 3.10 11.90 3.58
CA ARG A 60 3.88 11.13 4.55
C ARG A 60 5.37 11.49 4.46
N GLY A 61 6.08 11.37 5.57
CA GLY A 61 7.53 11.59 5.63
C GLY A 61 7.97 12.92 5.02
N ASP A 62 8.83 12.84 4.01
CA ASP A 62 9.36 14.02 3.30
C ASP A 62 8.53 14.40 2.04
N SER A 63 7.46 13.66 1.73
CA SER A 63 6.56 13.99 0.62
C SER A 63 5.52 15.02 1.02
N THR A 64 5.26 16.00 0.12
CA THR A 64 4.17 16.96 0.32
C THR A 64 2.82 16.39 -0.09
N ASP A 65 1.76 17.15 0.15
CA ASP A 65 0.42 16.87 -0.39
C ASP A 65 -0.20 18.18 -0.85
N CYS A 66 -0.06 18.47 -2.14
CA CYS A 66 -0.65 19.64 -2.77
C CYS A 66 -2.11 19.37 -3.13
N ARG A 67 -3.01 19.51 -2.15
CA ARG A 67 -4.46 19.45 -2.40
C ARG A 67 -4.96 20.85 -2.76
N PRO A 68 -5.26 21.14 -4.05
CA PRO A 68 -5.81 22.45 -4.41
C PRO A 68 -7.22 22.59 -3.87
N GLY A 69 -7.38 23.43 -2.85
CA GLY A 69 -8.63 23.69 -2.16
C GLY A 69 -8.95 22.64 -1.09
N ALA A 70 -9.14 23.09 0.15
CA ALA A 70 -9.31 22.27 1.36
C ALA A 70 -10.55 21.34 1.37
N VAL A 71 -11.20 21.07 0.26
CA VAL A 71 -12.48 20.33 0.16
C VAL A 71 -12.45 19.21 -0.89
N GLN A 72 -11.30 18.90 -1.50
CA GLN A 72 -11.22 17.78 -2.45
C GLN A 72 -11.10 16.47 -1.67
N PRO A 73 -11.92 15.45 -2.01
CA PRO A 73 -11.73 14.11 -1.44
C PRO A 73 -10.34 13.59 -1.78
N TYR A 74 -9.77 12.84 -0.87
CA TYR A 74 -8.53 12.08 -1.11
C TYR A 74 -8.74 11.15 -2.30
N ALA A 75 -8.22 11.51 -3.46
CA ALA A 75 -8.48 10.82 -4.71
C ALA A 75 -7.37 9.83 -5.01
N LEU A 76 -7.75 8.57 -5.24
CA LEU A 76 -6.85 7.48 -5.62
C LEU A 76 -5.98 7.84 -6.83
N GLU A 77 -6.54 8.57 -7.80
CA GLU A 77 -5.86 9.00 -9.01
C GLU A 77 -4.60 9.82 -8.73
N ARG A 78 -4.60 10.59 -7.63
CA ARG A 78 -3.43 11.39 -7.23
C ARG A 78 -2.24 10.50 -6.85
N GLU A 79 -2.47 9.41 -6.12
CA GLU A 79 -1.41 8.46 -5.78
C GLU A 79 -0.94 7.65 -6.99
N ILE A 80 -1.83 7.35 -7.92
CA ILE A 80 -1.45 6.70 -9.19
C ILE A 80 -0.57 7.63 -10.03
N GLU A 81 -0.87 8.93 -10.07
CA GLU A 81 -0.01 9.94 -10.71
C GLU A 81 1.36 10.06 -10.04
N ASP A 82 1.47 9.84 -8.74
CA ASP A 82 2.75 9.79 -8.02
C ASP A 82 3.58 8.60 -8.48
N ILE A 83 2.96 7.42 -8.54
CA ILE A 83 3.61 6.21 -9.05
C ILE A 83 4.01 6.40 -10.51
N GLU A 84 3.18 7.02 -11.35
CA GLU A 84 3.51 7.34 -12.73
C GLU A 84 4.75 8.25 -12.83
N ALA A 85 4.82 9.30 -12.01
CA ALA A 85 5.97 10.20 -11.97
C ALA A 85 7.26 9.47 -11.57
N LEU A 86 7.20 8.54 -10.60
CA LEU A 86 8.33 7.69 -10.21
C LEU A 86 8.75 6.74 -11.33
N ILE A 87 7.79 6.15 -12.05
CA ILE A 87 8.07 5.29 -13.21
C ILE A 87 8.77 6.09 -14.32
N ASP A 88 8.27 7.29 -14.62
CA ASP A 88 8.85 8.14 -15.66
C ASP A 88 10.27 8.60 -15.31
N GLU A 89 10.55 8.92 -14.03
CA GLU A 89 11.90 9.24 -13.52
C GLU A 89 12.87 8.05 -13.66
N THR A 90 12.35 6.81 -13.63
CA THR A 90 13.19 5.59 -13.67
C THR A 90 13.26 4.89 -15.03
N GLY A 91 12.79 5.55 -16.08
CA GLY A 91 12.95 5.06 -17.46
C GLY A 91 11.66 4.63 -18.16
N GLY A 92 10.50 5.02 -17.63
CA GLY A 92 9.19 4.88 -18.28
C GLY A 92 8.50 3.53 -18.10
N SER A 93 9.11 2.58 -17.39
CA SER A 93 8.43 1.35 -16.96
C SER A 93 9.09 0.76 -15.71
N ALA A 94 8.30 0.10 -14.84
CA ALA A 94 8.80 -0.50 -13.63
C ALA A 94 8.02 -1.78 -13.25
N PHE A 95 8.57 -2.55 -12.33
CA PHE A 95 7.85 -3.51 -11.51
C PHE A 95 7.25 -2.80 -10.31
N LEU A 96 6.11 -3.28 -9.81
CA LEU A 96 5.51 -2.80 -8.58
C LEU A 96 5.43 -3.94 -7.54
N TYR A 97 5.78 -3.63 -6.31
CA TYR A 97 5.45 -4.44 -5.14
C TYR A 97 4.64 -3.58 -4.18
N GLY A 98 3.51 -4.10 -3.69
CA GLY A 98 2.69 -3.44 -2.69
C GLY A 98 2.30 -4.37 -1.55
N ILE A 99 2.22 -3.83 -0.34
CA ILE A 99 1.78 -4.53 0.87
C ILE A 99 0.53 -3.87 1.44
N SER A 100 -0.42 -4.69 1.96
CA SER A 100 -1.61 -4.18 2.64
C SER A 100 -2.40 -3.22 1.73
N SER A 101 -2.79 -2.03 2.20
CA SER A 101 -3.42 -0.98 1.38
C SER A 101 -2.53 -0.51 0.22
N GLY A 102 -1.19 -0.61 0.35
CA GLY A 102 -0.27 -0.39 -0.74
C GLY A 102 -0.39 -1.43 -1.85
N ALA A 103 -0.78 -2.68 -1.54
CA ALA A 103 -1.11 -3.67 -2.56
C ALA A 103 -2.39 -3.30 -3.33
N ALA A 104 -3.39 -2.72 -2.65
CA ALA A 104 -4.59 -2.20 -3.29
C ALA A 104 -4.26 -1.03 -4.23
N LEU A 105 -3.42 -0.09 -3.79
CA LEU A 105 -2.94 1.00 -4.63
C LEU A 105 -2.14 0.50 -5.83
N ALA A 106 -1.23 -0.46 -5.64
CA ALA A 106 -0.43 -1.04 -6.71
C ALA A 106 -1.29 -1.78 -7.75
N LEU A 107 -2.37 -2.46 -7.33
CA LEU A 107 -3.37 -3.06 -8.21
C LEU A 107 -4.01 -2.01 -9.12
N GLU A 108 -4.51 -0.93 -8.55
CA GLU A 108 -5.16 0.15 -9.30
C GLU A 108 -4.18 0.88 -10.22
N ALA A 109 -2.93 1.09 -9.77
CA ALA A 109 -1.87 1.63 -10.61
C ALA A 109 -1.56 0.71 -11.80
N ALA A 110 -1.50 -0.61 -11.60
CA ALA A 110 -1.28 -1.56 -12.69
C ALA A 110 -2.41 -1.55 -13.71
N ILE A 111 -3.66 -1.37 -13.27
CA ILE A 111 -4.83 -1.23 -14.17
C ILE A 111 -4.74 0.06 -15.00
N GLN A 112 -4.46 1.20 -14.36
CA GLN A 112 -4.52 2.50 -15.01
C GLN A 112 -3.28 2.80 -15.86
N LEU A 113 -2.09 2.38 -15.41
CA LEU A 113 -0.83 2.66 -16.09
C LEU A 113 -0.46 1.60 -17.14
N GLY A 114 -1.16 0.46 -17.16
CA GLY A 114 -1.04 -0.56 -18.21
C GLY A 114 0.40 -1.00 -18.45
N ASP A 115 0.89 -0.85 -19.68
CA ASP A 115 2.22 -1.31 -20.10
C ASP A 115 3.40 -0.66 -19.36
N LYS A 116 3.20 0.45 -18.63
CA LYS A 116 4.22 1.02 -17.75
C LYS A 116 4.53 0.10 -16.57
N VAL A 117 3.57 -0.73 -16.11
CA VAL A 117 3.76 -1.72 -15.06
C VAL A 117 4.06 -3.08 -15.69
N LYS A 118 5.31 -3.51 -15.66
CA LYS A 118 5.76 -4.74 -16.31
C LYS A 118 5.36 -6.00 -15.56
N LYS A 119 5.41 -5.99 -14.25
CA LYS A 119 4.93 -7.05 -13.35
C LYS A 119 4.44 -6.42 -12.05
N LEU A 120 3.49 -7.06 -11.41
CA LEU A 120 2.92 -6.67 -10.13
C LEU A 120 3.10 -7.79 -9.10
N ALA A 121 3.58 -7.47 -7.90
CA ALA A 121 3.54 -8.37 -6.76
C ALA A 121 2.75 -7.71 -5.62
N MET A 122 1.86 -8.46 -4.98
CA MET A 122 0.95 -8.00 -3.93
C MET A 122 1.10 -8.91 -2.71
N TYR A 123 1.20 -8.34 -1.52
CA TYR A 123 1.19 -9.07 -0.27
C TYR A 123 0.04 -8.60 0.61
N GLU A 124 -0.85 -9.53 0.96
CA GLU A 124 -1.97 -9.35 1.91
C GLU A 124 -2.76 -8.05 1.72
N ALA A 125 -3.29 -7.82 0.51
CA ALA A 125 -4.28 -6.77 0.28
C ALA A 125 -5.54 -7.05 1.12
N PRO A 126 -5.96 -6.14 2.05
CA PRO A 126 -6.90 -6.48 3.11
C PRO A 126 -8.37 -6.37 2.71
N TYR A 127 -8.71 -6.79 1.50
CA TYR A 127 -10.10 -6.89 1.06
C TYR A 127 -10.81 -8.03 1.78
N ASN A 128 -12.11 -7.87 2.03
CA ASN A 128 -12.88 -8.90 2.73
C ASN A 128 -14.33 -8.89 2.22
N ASP A 129 -14.80 -10.06 1.73
CA ASP A 129 -16.17 -10.21 1.23
C ASP A 129 -17.20 -10.55 2.31
N ASP A 130 -16.77 -10.76 3.56
CA ASP A 130 -17.70 -10.96 4.69
C ASP A 130 -18.62 -9.75 4.85
N ALA A 131 -19.92 -10.01 5.00
CA ALA A 131 -20.91 -8.95 5.04
C ALA A 131 -20.73 -8.01 6.27
N THR A 132 -20.30 -8.55 7.41
CA THR A 132 -20.04 -7.76 8.62
C THR A 132 -18.80 -6.91 8.45
N ALA A 133 -17.74 -7.47 7.87
CA ALA A 133 -16.50 -6.73 7.58
C ALA A 133 -16.76 -5.59 6.58
N ARG A 134 -17.54 -5.83 5.53
CA ARG A 134 -17.92 -4.79 4.56
C ARG A 134 -18.77 -3.68 5.18
N GLN A 135 -19.65 -4.02 6.11
CA GLN A 135 -20.44 -3.01 6.83
C GLN A 135 -19.54 -2.18 7.76
N ALA A 136 -18.66 -2.82 8.51
CA ALA A 136 -17.69 -2.15 9.37
C ALA A 136 -16.76 -1.23 8.57
N TRP A 137 -16.35 -1.65 7.36
CA TRP A 137 -15.56 -0.82 6.45
C TRP A 137 -16.29 0.46 6.00
N LYS A 138 -17.58 0.36 5.66
CA LYS A 138 -18.40 1.53 5.29
C LYS A 138 -18.53 2.52 6.44
N GLU A 139 -18.77 2.01 7.64
CA GLU A 139 -18.85 2.83 8.87
C GLU A 139 -17.50 3.50 9.19
N TYR A 140 -16.41 2.75 9.07
CA TYR A 140 -15.06 3.28 9.20
C TYR A 140 -14.81 4.43 8.21
N ARG A 141 -15.09 4.25 6.92
CA ARG A 141 -14.89 5.29 5.91
C ARG A 141 -15.72 6.54 6.19
N GLN A 142 -16.96 6.40 6.62
CA GLN A 142 -17.78 7.53 6.97
C GLN A 142 -17.17 8.32 8.14
N GLN A 143 -16.82 7.65 9.22
CA GLN A 143 -16.20 8.26 10.40
C GLN A 143 -14.83 8.88 10.07
N LEU A 144 -14.01 8.17 9.28
CA LEU A 144 -12.72 8.67 8.83
C LEU A 144 -12.89 9.98 8.06
N ASN A 145 -13.86 10.08 7.14
CA ASN A 145 -14.11 11.30 6.40
C ASN A 145 -14.49 12.48 7.32
N GLU A 146 -15.29 12.23 8.36
CA GLU A 146 -15.63 13.25 9.36
C GLU A 146 -14.40 13.73 10.13
N LEU A 147 -13.52 12.81 10.54
CA LEU A 147 -12.30 13.13 11.24
C LEU A 147 -11.30 13.90 10.37
N VAL A 148 -11.18 13.52 9.11
CA VAL A 148 -10.32 14.21 8.13
C VAL A 148 -10.80 15.64 7.87
N LEU A 149 -12.11 15.85 7.73
CA LEU A 149 -12.70 17.19 7.58
C LEU A 149 -12.51 18.07 8.84
N ALA A 150 -12.43 17.43 10.00
CA ALA A 150 -12.21 18.09 11.28
C ALA A 150 -10.72 18.25 11.65
N ASP A 151 -9.78 17.83 10.77
CA ASP A 151 -8.33 17.84 10.99
C ASP A 151 -7.89 17.06 12.27
N ARG A 152 -8.56 15.93 12.54
CA ARG A 152 -8.39 15.11 13.75
C ARG A 152 -7.52 13.87 13.45
N ALA A 153 -6.24 14.09 13.20
CA ALA A 153 -5.31 13.04 12.77
C ALA A 153 -5.14 11.90 13.79
N GLY A 154 -4.98 12.22 15.09
CA GLY A 154 -4.84 11.22 16.14
C GLY A 154 -6.09 10.34 16.28
N ASP A 155 -7.29 10.93 16.19
CA ASP A 155 -8.53 10.16 16.24
C ASP A 155 -8.69 9.25 14.99
N ALA A 156 -8.22 9.69 13.83
CA ALA A 156 -8.20 8.87 12.63
C ALA A 156 -7.28 7.65 12.80
N VAL A 157 -6.11 7.82 13.43
CA VAL A 157 -5.22 6.70 13.80
C VAL A 157 -5.92 5.75 14.79
N GLY A 158 -6.54 6.28 15.84
CA GLY A 158 -7.29 5.48 16.80
C GLY A 158 -8.43 4.68 16.15
N LEU A 159 -9.18 5.33 15.25
CA LEU A 159 -10.26 4.67 14.50
C LEU A 159 -9.71 3.53 13.61
N PHE A 160 -8.56 3.73 12.97
CA PHE A 160 -7.89 2.69 12.18
C PHE A 160 -7.41 1.52 13.06
N MET A 161 -6.82 1.80 14.21
CA MET A 161 -6.39 0.75 15.15
C MET A 161 -7.58 -0.11 15.62
N MET A 162 -8.74 0.50 15.86
CA MET A 162 -9.97 -0.24 16.18
C MET A 162 -10.45 -1.08 15.00
N LEU A 163 -10.37 -0.59 13.77
CA LEU A 163 -10.74 -1.35 12.58
C LEU A 163 -9.92 -2.64 12.44
N ILE A 164 -8.62 -2.58 12.74
CA ILE A 164 -7.72 -3.74 12.68
C ILE A 164 -7.77 -4.63 13.94
N GLY A 165 -8.72 -4.38 14.84
CA GLY A 165 -9.05 -5.25 15.97
C GLY A 165 -8.49 -4.83 17.32
N MET A 166 -7.85 -3.66 17.46
CA MET A 166 -7.40 -3.17 18.78
C MET A 166 -8.60 -2.71 19.60
N PRO A 167 -8.77 -3.18 20.85
CA PRO A 167 -9.82 -2.71 21.77
C PRO A 167 -9.70 -1.21 22.06
N ALA A 168 -10.84 -0.52 22.22
CA ALA A 168 -10.88 0.93 22.40
C ALA A 168 -10.11 1.43 23.64
N ASP A 169 -10.14 0.66 24.73
CA ASP A 169 -9.36 0.96 25.95
C ASP A 169 -7.84 0.86 25.73
N GLN A 170 -7.40 -0.03 24.85
CA GLN A 170 -6.00 -0.12 24.46
C GLN A 170 -5.58 1.03 23.54
N VAL A 171 -6.45 1.44 22.62
CA VAL A 171 -6.21 2.61 21.76
C VAL A 171 -5.99 3.87 22.59
N GLU A 172 -6.76 4.08 23.66
CA GLU A 172 -6.56 5.22 24.58
C GLU A 172 -5.16 5.19 25.21
N GLY A 173 -4.68 4.00 25.60
CA GLY A 173 -3.32 3.80 26.09
C GLY A 173 -2.23 4.09 25.07
N MET A 174 -2.50 3.88 23.77
CA MET A 174 -1.54 4.11 22.69
C MET A 174 -1.17 5.60 22.50
N HIS A 175 -2.00 6.53 22.95
CA HIS A 175 -1.66 7.96 22.94
C HIS A 175 -0.41 8.28 23.78
N GLN A 176 -0.05 7.42 24.75
CA GLN A 176 1.19 7.55 25.55
C GLN A 176 2.38 6.81 24.92
N HIS A 177 2.16 6.06 23.81
CA HIS A 177 3.23 5.30 23.17
C HIS A 177 4.22 6.24 22.47
N PRO A 178 5.55 6.01 22.58
CA PRO A 178 6.56 6.88 21.96
C PRO A 178 6.40 7.05 20.44
N MET A 179 5.79 6.07 19.76
CA MET A 179 5.55 6.12 18.31
C MET A 179 4.28 6.90 17.93
N TRP A 180 3.42 7.23 18.90
CA TRP A 180 2.15 7.91 18.61
C TRP A 180 2.30 9.17 17.75
N PRO A 181 3.24 10.09 18.05
CA PRO A 181 3.41 11.30 17.24
C PRO A 181 3.76 11.01 15.77
N LEU A 182 4.43 9.88 15.50
CA LEU A 182 4.78 9.48 14.13
C LEU A 182 3.57 8.97 13.34
N TRP A 183 2.67 8.22 13.98
CA TRP A 183 1.42 7.79 13.39
C TRP A 183 0.45 8.96 13.20
N GLU A 184 0.31 9.80 14.22
CA GLU A 184 -0.54 10.98 14.18
C GLU A 184 -0.14 11.95 13.06
N ALA A 185 1.17 12.14 12.83
CA ALA A 185 1.68 13.00 11.77
C ALA A 185 1.19 12.60 10.36
N VAL A 186 0.87 11.33 10.15
CA VAL A 186 0.39 10.79 8.88
C VAL A 186 -1.07 10.31 8.93
N GLY A 187 -1.75 10.49 10.05
CA GLY A 187 -3.09 9.92 10.31
C GLY A 187 -4.15 10.32 9.30
N LEU A 188 -4.13 11.55 8.78
CA LEU A 188 -5.09 12.00 7.77
C LEU A 188 -4.89 11.31 6.42
N THR A 189 -3.70 10.76 6.14
CA THR A 189 -3.41 10.03 4.90
C THR A 189 -4.10 8.67 4.83
N LEU A 190 -4.67 8.16 5.93
CA LEU A 190 -5.54 6.99 5.94
C LEU A 190 -6.73 7.13 4.98
N ALA A 191 -7.11 8.35 4.64
CA ALA A 191 -8.12 8.61 3.63
C ALA A 191 -7.71 8.15 2.22
N TYR A 192 -6.41 8.18 1.88
CA TYR A 192 -5.88 7.61 0.64
C TYR A 192 -5.91 6.08 0.67
N ASP A 193 -5.56 5.48 1.81
CA ASP A 193 -5.68 4.02 1.99
C ASP A 193 -7.11 3.57 1.81
N ALA A 194 -8.07 4.30 2.40
CA ALA A 194 -9.49 4.03 2.25
C ALA A 194 -9.98 4.23 0.81
N ALA A 195 -9.42 5.17 0.07
CA ALA A 195 -9.75 5.37 -1.36
C ALA A 195 -9.24 4.19 -2.21
N ALA A 196 -8.01 3.70 -1.97
CA ALA A 196 -7.43 2.57 -2.67
C ALA A 196 -8.21 1.26 -2.43
N MET A 197 -8.74 1.07 -1.23
CA MET A 197 -9.54 -0.10 -0.84
C MET A 197 -10.98 -0.08 -1.37
N GLY A 198 -11.45 1.04 -1.92
CA GLY A 198 -12.78 1.17 -2.49
C GLY A 198 -13.90 1.39 -1.47
N GLU A 199 -15.15 1.40 -1.96
CA GLU A 199 -16.30 1.86 -1.17
C GLU A 199 -16.66 0.95 0.00
N ASP A 200 -16.54 -0.36 -0.17
CA ASP A 200 -17.02 -1.34 0.80
C ASP A 200 -15.96 -2.39 1.18
N GLY A 201 -14.71 -2.22 0.76
CA GLY A 201 -13.61 -3.12 1.07
C GLY A 201 -13.75 -4.54 0.50
N SER A 202 -14.70 -4.78 -0.41
CA SER A 202 -14.90 -6.08 -1.05
C SER A 202 -13.76 -6.41 -2.01
N ILE A 203 -13.55 -7.71 -2.27
CA ILE A 203 -12.52 -8.18 -3.21
C ILE A 203 -12.86 -7.68 -4.62
N PRO A 204 -12.02 -6.85 -5.26
CA PRO A 204 -12.34 -6.18 -6.51
C PRO A 204 -12.11 -7.08 -7.74
N VAL A 205 -12.74 -8.29 -7.77
CA VAL A 205 -12.51 -9.31 -8.82
C VAL A 205 -12.71 -8.78 -10.25
N LYS A 206 -13.70 -7.90 -10.46
CA LYS A 206 -13.96 -7.32 -11.79
C LYS A 206 -12.85 -6.34 -12.21
N ARG A 207 -12.29 -5.61 -11.27
CA ARG A 207 -11.18 -4.70 -11.52
C ARG A 207 -9.88 -5.48 -11.71
N ALA A 208 -9.62 -6.47 -10.84
CA ALA A 208 -8.46 -7.35 -10.95
C ALA A 208 -8.38 -8.04 -12.33
N ALA A 209 -9.52 -8.40 -12.92
CA ALA A 209 -9.57 -8.96 -14.27
C ALA A 209 -9.08 -8.01 -15.39
N LEU A 210 -8.88 -6.73 -15.10
CA LEU A 210 -8.36 -5.74 -16.05
C LEU A 210 -6.82 -5.64 -16.03
N VAL A 211 -6.15 -6.26 -15.07
CA VAL A 211 -4.69 -6.26 -14.99
C VAL A 211 -4.11 -7.08 -16.13
N ALA A 212 -3.30 -6.44 -16.98
CA ALA A 212 -2.66 -7.10 -18.11
C ALA A 212 -1.30 -7.72 -17.77
N SER A 213 -0.58 -7.14 -16.81
CA SER A 213 0.75 -7.58 -16.41
C SER A 213 0.73 -8.90 -15.62
N PRO A 214 1.77 -9.74 -15.75
CA PRO A 214 1.94 -10.90 -14.88
C PRO A 214 1.93 -10.45 -13.41
N THR A 215 1.15 -11.15 -12.58
CA THR A 215 0.92 -10.74 -11.19
C THR A 215 1.10 -11.90 -10.24
N LEU A 216 1.87 -11.67 -9.16
CA LEU A 216 2.01 -12.56 -8.03
C LEU A 216 1.23 -12.00 -6.84
N VAL A 217 0.25 -12.76 -6.34
CA VAL A 217 -0.53 -12.39 -5.15
C VAL A 217 -0.16 -13.33 -4.01
N MET A 218 0.26 -12.77 -2.90
CA MET A 218 0.84 -13.52 -1.78
C MET A 218 0.06 -13.29 -0.49
N ASP A 219 0.11 -14.29 0.38
CA ASP A 219 -0.35 -14.25 1.77
C ASP A 219 0.66 -14.93 2.70
N GLY A 220 0.57 -14.65 3.99
CA GLY A 220 1.30 -15.36 5.04
C GLY A 220 0.57 -16.64 5.46
N GLY A 221 1.32 -17.68 5.83
CA GLY A 221 0.73 -18.98 6.17
C GLY A 221 0.22 -19.07 7.62
N THR A 222 0.50 -18.09 8.48
CA THR A 222 0.22 -18.13 9.94
C THR A 222 -0.48 -16.89 10.47
N GLY A 223 -1.09 -16.08 9.61
CA GLY A 223 -1.78 -14.87 10.03
C GLY A 223 -3.05 -15.13 10.84
N GLU A 224 -3.37 -14.25 11.78
CA GLU A 224 -4.63 -14.29 12.54
C GLU A 224 -5.84 -14.01 11.63
N TRP A 225 -5.62 -13.42 10.47
CA TRP A 225 -6.64 -12.98 9.51
C TRP A 225 -6.75 -13.94 8.32
N SER A 226 -7.46 -15.05 8.52
CA SER A 226 -7.67 -16.08 7.49
C SER A 226 -8.29 -15.53 6.17
N PHE A 227 -8.98 -14.40 6.21
CA PHE A 227 -9.54 -13.76 5.02
C PHE A 227 -8.44 -13.27 4.05
N MET A 228 -7.22 -13.00 4.51
CA MET A 228 -6.11 -12.56 3.65
C MET A 228 -5.76 -13.63 2.60
N GLN A 229 -5.71 -14.90 3.00
CA GLN A 229 -5.48 -16.03 2.08
C GLN A 229 -6.63 -16.17 1.07
N ILE A 230 -7.88 -16.07 1.55
CA ILE A 230 -9.07 -16.10 0.67
C ILE A 230 -9.00 -14.99 -0.37
N THR A 231 -8.64 -13.80 0.05
CA THR A 231 -8.47 -12.62 -0.81
C THR A 231 -7.34 -12.82 -1.82
N ALA A 232 -6.18 -13.31 -1.39
CA ALA A 232 -5.04 -13.55 -2.28
C ALA A 232 -5.39 -14.56 -3.36
N MET A 233 -6.04 -15.69 -3.00
CA MET A 233 -6.51 -16.68 -3.95
C MET A 233 -7.56 -16.11 -4.92
N ALA A 234 -8.52 -15.33 -4.43
CA ALA A 234 -9.57 -14.75 -5.26
C ALA A 234 -9.00 -13.73 -6.27
N LEU A 235 -8.06 -12.88 -5.85
CA LEU A 235 -7.38 -11.94 -6.73
C LEU A 235 -6.52 -12.65 -7.78
N ALA A 236 -5.71 -13.64 -7.37
CA ALA A 236 -4.88 -14.41 -8.30
C ALA A 236 -5.71 -15.12 -9.36
N ASN A 237 -6.88 -15.69 -8.98
CA ASN A 237 -7.80 -16.33 -9.90
C ASN A 237 -8.52 -15.35 -10.84
N ALA A 238 -8.74 -14.10 -10.41
CA ALA A 238 -9.41 -13.09 -11.22
C ALA A 238 -8.45 -12.44 -12.24
N ILE A 239 -7.17 -12.32 -11.93
CA ILE A 239 -6.16 -11.70 -12.79
C ILE A 239 -5.77 -12.68 -13.90
N PRO A 240 -5.82 -12.31 -15.20
CA PRO A 240 -5.57 -13.23 -16.31
C PRO A 240 -4.22 -13.97 -16.25
N ASN A 241 -3.17 -13.30 -15.79
CA ASN A 241 -1.81 -13.83 -15.59
C ASN A 241 -1.46 -13.86 -14.09
N GLY A 242 -2.44 -14.14 -13.24
CA GLY A 242 -2.30 -14.19 -11.80
C GLY A 242 -1.70 -15.49 -11.30
N GLN A 243 -0.82 -15.41 -10.33
CA GLN A 243 -0.24 -16.53 -9.59
C GLN A 243 -0.47 -16.30 -8.11
N HIS A 244 -0.76 -17.36 -7.36
CA HIS A 244 -0.90 -17.32 -5.91
C HIS A 244 0.29 -18.01 -5.24
N ARG A 245 0.79 -17.45 -4.14
CA ARG A 245 1.80 -18.10 -3.29
C ARG A 245 1.57 -17.76 -1.82
N THR A 246 1.45 -18.79 -0.98
CA THR A 246 1.51 -18.63 0.47
C THR A 246 2.96 -18.63 0.93
N LEU A 247 3.35 -17.65 1.75
CA LEU A 247 4.64 -17.59 2.42
C LEU A 247 4.52 -18.25 3.80
N GLU A 248 4.79 -19.56 3.84
CA GLU A 248 4.63 -20.36 5.05
C GLU A 248 5.40 -19.79 6.24
N GLY A 249 4.74 -19.70 7.39
CA GLY A 249 5.32 -19.17 8.61
C GLY A 249 5.38 -17.64 8.69
N GLN A 250 4.89 -16.92 7.69
CA GLN A 250 4.83 -15.45 7.69
C GLN A 250 3.46 -14.96 8.16
N THR A 251 3.45 -13.73 8.67
CA THR A 251 2.25 -12.99 9.08
C THR A 251 2.10 -11.74 8.20
N HIS A 252 1.19 -10.84 8.56
CA HIS A 252 1.06 -9.54 7.89
C HIS A 252 2.35 -8.71 7.91
N GLU A 253 3.13 -8.82 8.99
CA GLU A 253 4.50 -8.30 9.09
C GLU A 253 5.48 -9.32 8.51
N VAL A 254 5.54 -9.40 7.18
CA VAL A 254 6.41 -10.37 6.50
C VAL A 254 7.89 -10.03 6.66
N ALA A 255 8.71 -11.03 7.00
CA ALA A 255 10.16 -10.84 7.09
C ALA A 255 10.77 -10.58 5.71
N ALA A 256 11.63 -9.57 5.60
CA ALA A 256 12.29 -9.19 4.35
C ALA A 256 13.08 -10.35 3.74
N GLU A 257 13.75 -11.17 4.57
CA GLU A 257 14.53 -12.34 4.14
C GLU A 257 13.66 -13.46 3.57
N ALA A 258 12.41 -13.59 3.99
CA ALA A 258 11.47 -14.56 3.45
C ALA A 258 10.87 -14.07 2.13
N LEU A 259 10.60 -12.77 2.03
CA LEU A 259 9.94 -12.15 0.88
C LEU A 259 10.90 -11.88 -0.29
N ALA A 260 12.11 -11.37 -0.04
CA ALA A 260 13.04 -10.94 -1.09
C ALA A 260 13.35 -12.05 -2.11
N PRO A 261 13.66 -13.31 -1.74
CA PRO A 261 13.92 -14.38 -2.71
C PRO A 261 12.72 -14.64 -3.65
N VAL A 262 11.50 -14.55 -3.11
CA VAL A 262 10.26 -14.77 -3.88
C VAL A 262 10.05 -13.66 -4.91
N LEU A 263 10.26 -12.40 -4.51
CA LEU A 263 10.17 -11.26 -5.42
C LEU A 263 11.25 -11.31 -6.50
N ILE A 264 12.50 -11.66 -6.13
CA ILE A 264 13.60 -11.82 -7.09
C ILE A 264 13.25 -12.90 -8.12
N GLU A 265 12.84 -14.09 -7.68
CA GLU A 265 12.40 -15.17 -8.56
C GLU A 265 11.32 -14.69 -9.54
N PHE A 266 10.27 -14.06 -9.02
CA PHE A 266 9.13 -13.62 -9.83
C PHE A 266 9.51 -12.52 -10.82
N PHE A 267 10.23 -11.49 -10.39
CA PHE A 267 10.54 -10.34 -11.25
C PHE A 267 11.62 -10.65 -12.30
N THR A 268 12.48 -11.64 -12.07
CA THR A 268 13.56 -12.03 -13.02
C THR A 268 13.14 -13.15 -13.99
N ALA A 269 12.09 -13.91 -13.72
CA ALA A 269 11.51 -14.89 -14.64
C ALA A 269 10.86 -14.18 -15.85
#